data_2801f7e752ad4c918ea72bb171995adc
#
_entry.id   2801f7e752ad4c918ea72bb171995adc
#
_cell.length_a   1.000
_cell.length_b   1.000
_cell.length_c   1.000
_cell.angle_alpha   90.00
_cell.angle_beta   90.00
_cell.angle_gamma   90.00
#
_symmetry.space_group_name_H-M   'P 1'
#
loop_
_entity.id
_entity.type
_entity.pdbx_description
1 polymer ?
#
loop_
_entity_poly.entity_id
_entity_poly.type
_entity_poly.pdbx_seq_one_letter_code
_entity_poly.pdbx_strand_id
1 'polypeptide(L)'
;MYKKFFLMLGVTVLFCLSLLSNANSSEKENIPPIGKETEVYMGDRMVEQRTGKFTYCIVPKFNAQKDGPNNYVYLIKKDIPLCEEEIGTRKFKSPYENAIDGSYGNQSYDVVLREENGTKKMCFPTWIGDAYCKENLTKKDYYFTKKLVEIEKDSFQRVIEYAGKKGSIVKFIYSEFKDDMARGAFTREFEVDLNDGNTVAYKGCVFEVIKVNNATI
;
A
#
# COMPACT_ATOMS: atom_id res chain seq x y z
N MET A 1 -14.59 -53.61 -52.15
CA MET A 1 -14.91 -52.23 -52.42
C MET A 1 -15.26 -51.57 -51.08
N TYR A 2 -14.26 -51.06 -50.34
CA TYR A 2 -14.45 -50.45 -49.01
C TYR A 2 -14.37 -48.93 -49.17
N LYS A 3 -15.48 -48.24 -48.91
CA LYS A 3 -15.52 -46.77 -48.78
C LYS A 3 -15.01 -46.37 -47.41
N LYS A 4 -13.88 -45.65 -47.37
CA LYS A 4 -13.40 -45.00 -46.15
C LYS A 4 -14.18 -43.72 -45.94
N PHE A 5 -14.93 -43.67 -44.81
CA PHE A 5 -15.55 -42.47 -44.31
C PHE A 5 -14.49 -41.70 -43.54
N PHE A 6 -14.16 -40.49 -43.99
CA PHE A 6 -13.25 -39.55 -43.29
C PHE A 6 -14.13 -38.69 -42.38
N LEU A 7 -14.05 -38.94 -41.10
CA LEU A 7 -14.69 -38.10 -40.08
C LEU A 7 -13.78 -36.91 -39.79
N MET A 8 -14.14 -35.74 -40.29
CA MET A 8 -13.48 -34.48 -39.92
C MET A 8 -13.95 -34.07 -38.52
N LEU A 9 -13.11 -34.27 -37.52
CA LEU A 9 -13.29 -33.68 -36.17
C LEU A 9 -12.88 -32.20 -36.23
N GLY A 10 -13.87 -31.31 -36.28
CA GLY A 10 -13.67 -29.89 -36.13
C GLY A 10 -13.36 -29.60 -34.65
N VAL A 11 -12.10 -29.25 -34.38
CA VAL A 11 -11.70 -28.72 -33.08
C VAL A 11 -12.08 -27.25 -33.04
N THR A 12 -13.24 -26.96 -32.45
CA THR A 12 -13.62 -25.60 -32.05
C THR A 12 -12.75 -25.20 -30.86
N VAL A 13 -11.69 -24.44 -31.11
CA VAL A 13 -10.92 -23.75 -30.05
C VAL A 13 -11.82 -22.65 -29.52
N LEU A 14 -12.47 -22.93 -28.40
CA LEU A 14 -13.18 -21.92 -27.62
C LEU A 14 -12.13 -20.99 -26.99
N PHE A 15 -11.87 -19.86 -27.64
CA PHE A 15 -11.04 -18.79 -27.09
C PHE A 15 -11.82 -18.16 -25.94
N CYS A 16 -11.66 -18.70 -24.72
CA CYS A 16 -12.06 -18.00 -23.50
C CYS A 16 -11.21 -16.73 -23.40
N LEU A 17 -11.74 -15.62 -23.92
CA LEU A 17 -11.32 -14.30 -23.48
C LEU A 17 -11.66 -14.23 -21.99
N SER A 18 -10.68 -14.55 -21.14
CA SER A 18 -10.69 -14.11 -19.76
C SER A 18 -10.66 -12.58 -19.79
N LEU A 19 -11.84 -11.98 -19.69
CA LEU A 19 -12.00 -10.61 -19.24
C LEU A 19 -11.29 -10.56 -17.88
N LEU A 20 -10.06 -10.07 -17.86
CA LEU A 20 -9.40 -9.60 -16.67
C LEU A 20 -10.24 -8.42 -16.18
N SER A 21 -11.34 -8.75 -15.52
CA SER A 21 -11.98 -7.78 -14.64
C SER A 21 -10.89 -7.39 -13.64
N ASN A 22 -10.42 -6.16 -13.71
CA ASN A 22 -9.73 -5.51 -12.61
C ASN A 22 -10.74 -5.46 -11.46
N ALA A 23 -10.92 -6.58 -10.78
CA ALA A 23 -11.60 -6.59 -9.51
C ALA A 23 -10.75 -5.70 -8.61
N ASN A 24 -11.30 -4.57 -8.22
CA ASN A 24 -10.83 -3.77 -7.10
C ASN A 24 -10.92 -4.67 -5.86
N SER A 25 -9.98 -5.60 -5.71
CA SER A 25 -9.95 -6.48 -4.55
C SER A 25 -9.50 -5.62 -3.38
N SER A 26 -10.35 -5.50 -2.39
CA SER A 26 -9.95 -4.95 -1.12
C SER A 26 -8.84 -5.83 -0.54
N GLU A 27 -7.81 -5.17 -0.04
CA GLU A 27 -6.65 -5.82 0.56
C GLU A 27 -6.61 -5.54 2.05
N LYS A 28 -5.92 -6.42 2.79
CA LYS A 28 -5.65 -6.23 4.21
C LYS A 28 -4.34 -5.50 4.42
N GLU A 29 -4.36 -4.52 5.29
CA GLU A 29 -3.17 -3.85 5.81
C GLU A 29 -2.97 -4.23 7.27
N ASN A 30 -1.73 -4.53 7.63
CA ASN A 30 -1.31 -4.73 9.02
C ASN A 30 -0.41 -3.57 9.43
N ILE A 31 -0.68 -2.98 10.58
CA ILE A 31 0.11 -1.92 11.20
C ILE A 31 0.54 -2.39 12.59
N PRO A 32 1.83 -2.50 12.88
CA PRO A 32 2.95 -2.36 11.94
C PRO A 32 2.94 -3.44 10.84
N PRO A 33 3.67 -3.22 9.73
CA PRO A 33 3.87 -4.24 8.72
C PRO A 33 4.46 -5.53 9.30
N ILE A 34 4.08 -6.68 8.76
CA ILE A 34 4.56 -7.99 9.22
C ILE A 34 6.10 -8.03 9.21
N GLY A 35 6.69 -8.49 10.32
CA GLY A 35 8.14 -8.60 10.50
C GLY A 35 8.83 -7.29 10.89
N LYS A 36 8.07 -6.21 11.15
CA LYS A 36 8.62 -4.95 11.65
C LYS A 36 8.47 -4.85 13.16
N GLU A 37 9.59 -4.61 13.84
CA GLU A 37 9.59 -4.28 15.26
C GLU A 37 9.10 -2.84 15.48
N THR A 38 8.33 -2.64 16.53
CA THR A 38 7.78 -1.32 16.92
C THR A 38 7.66 -1.25 18.43
N GLU A 39 8.03 -0.14 19.02
CA GLU A 39 7.79 0.15 20.44
C GLU A 39 6.53 1.03 20.55
N VAL A 40 5.63 0.64 21.46
CA VAL A 40 4.40 1.40 21.73
C VAL A 40 4.21 1.64 23.21
N TYR A 41 3.54 2.73 23.57
CA TYR A 41 3.22 3.06 24.94
C TYR A 41 1.92 2.41 25.40
N MET A 42 1.77 2.27 26.70
CA MET A 42 0.52 1.78 27.30
C MET A 42 -0.66 2.68 26.90
N GLY A 43 -1.72 2.05 26.37
CA GLY A 43 -2.90 2.74 25.82
C GLY A 43 -2.81 3.02 24.31
N ASP A 44 -1.65 2.83 23.69
CA ASP A 44 -1.52 2.99 22.25
C ASP A 44 -1.91 1.70 21.49
N ARG A 45 -2.32 1.88 20.25
CA ARG A 45 -2.58 0.79 19.32
C ARG A 45 -1.29 0.09 18.94
N MET A 46 -1.16 -1.15 19.33
CA MET A 46 0.04 -1.96 19.09
C MET A 46 -0.04 -2.72 17.77
N VAL A 47 -1.20 -3.32 17.51
CA VAL A 47 -1.48 -4.03 16.26
C VAL A 47 -2.81 -3.53 15.72
N GLU A 48 -2.82 -3.19 14.45
CA GLU A 48 -4.05 -2.82 13.74
C GLU A 48 -4.12 -3.55 12.40
N GLN A 49 -5.28 -4.11 12.08
CA GLN A 49 -5.58 -4.71 10.78
C GLN A 49 -6.78 -4.01 10.18
N ARG A 50 -6.61 -3.46 8.97
CA ARG A 50 -7.65 -2.79 8.18
C ARG A 50 -7.87 -3.52 6.87
N THR A 51 -9.05 -3.39 6.30
CA THR A 51 -9.36 -3.85 4.94
C THR A 51 -9.83 -2.66 4.12
N GLY A 52 -9.32 -2.49 2.92
CA GLY A 52 -9.70 -1.36 2.09
C GLY A 52 -9.06 -1.37 0.72
N LYS A 53 -9.29 -0.30 -0.01
CA LYS A 53 -8.66 -0.06 -1.32
C LYS A 53 -7.35 0.68 -1.13
N PHE A 54 -6.35 0.22 -1.86
CA PHE A 54 -5.02 0.80 -1.84
C PHE A 54 -4.68 1.38 -3.19
N THR A 55 -4.00 2.52 -3.18
CA THR A 55 -3.29 3.00 -4.35
C THR A 55 -1.81 2.67 -4.25
N TYR A 56 -1.18 2.46 -5.39
CA TYR A 56 0.26 2.26 -5.45
C TYR A 56 0.96 3.61 -5.50
N CYS A 57 2.09 3.68 -4.81
CA CYS A 57 2.93 4.87 -4.81
C CYS A 57 4.36 4.46 -5.16
N ILE A 58 5.06 5.33 -5.90
CA ILE A 58 6.50 5.25 -6.13
C ILE A 58 7.18 6.30 -5.27
N VAL A 59 8.22 5.91 -4.53
CA VAL A 59 8.99 6.80 -3.66
C VAL A 59 10.38 6.98 -4.22
N PRO A 60 10.70 8.15 -4.82
CA PRO A 60 12.03 8.44 -5.34
C PRO A 60 13.06 8.58 -4.20
N LYS A 61 14.27 8.09 -4.45
CA LYS A 61 15.44 8.24 -3.57
C LYS A 61 16.38 9.37 -4.01
N PHE A 62 15.93 10.18 -4.95
CA PHE A 62 16.68 11.28 -5.54
C PHE A 62 15.84 12.54 -5.64
N ASN A 63 16.50 13.68 -5.80
CA ASN A 63 15.87 14.91 -6.25
C ASN A 63 16.17 15.08 -7.74
N ALA A 64 15.18 15.54 -8.50
CA ALA A 64 15.36 15.94 -9.88
C ALA A 64 14.48 17.16 -10.16
N GLN A 65 15.05 18.13 -10.87
CA GLN A 65 14.38 19.36 -11.26
C GLN A 65 14.78 19.74 -12.67
N LYS A 66 13.83 20.27 -13.41
CA LYS A 66 14.09 20.94 -14.68
C LYS A 66 13.10 22.08 -14.88
N ASP A 67 13.62 23.22 -15.24
CA ASP A 67 12.81 24.37 -15.61
C ASP A 67 12.21 24.14 -16.99
N GLY A 68 10.91 24.34 -17.08
CA GLY A 68 10.11 24.26 -18.31
C GLY A 68 9.79 25.65 -18.86
N PRO A 69 9.06 25.72 -19.98
CA PRO A 69 8.56 26.99 -20.53
C PRO A 69 7.57 27.63 -19.56
N ASN A 70 7.42 28.95 -19.65
CA ASN A 70 6.46 29.74 -18.85
C ASN A 70 6.65 29.61 -17.32
N ASN A 71 7.89 29.52 -16.85
CA ASN A 71 8.24 29.35 -15.44
C ASN A 71 7.71 28.06 -14.78
N TYR A 72 7.37 27.06 -15.57
CA TYR A 72 7.06 25.74 -15.03
C TYR A 72 8.32 25.06 -14.49
N VAL A 73 8.18 24.36 -13.36
CA VAL A 73 9.26 23.56 -12.79
C VAL A 73 8.80 22.13 -12.67
N TYR A 74 9.46 21.22 -13.37
CA TYR A 74 9.26 19.78 -13.23
C TYR A 74 10.11 19.29 -12.05
N LEU A 75 9.47 18.84 -11.00
CA LEU A 75 10.14 18.54 -9.73
C LEU A 75 9.79 17.14 -9.22
N ILE A 76 10.82 16.36 -8.93
CA ILE A 76 10.74 15.12 -8.17
C ILE A 76 11.52 15.32 -6.89
N LYS A 77 10.89 15.12 -5.74
CA LYS A 77 11.56 15.25 -4.43
C LYS A 77 11.82 13.88 -3.83
N LYS A 78 13.03 13.73 -3.29
CA LYS A 78 13.45 12.54 -2.56
C LYS A 78 12.52 12.25 -1.39
N ASP A 79 12.21 10.95 -1.21
CA ASP A 79 11.41 10.39 -0.11
C ASP A 79 9.96 10.90 -0.04
N ILE A 80 9.49 11.60 -1.10
CA ILE A 80 8.10 12.01 -1.21
C ILE A 80 7.35 10.99 -2.10
N PRO A 81 6.32 10.32 -1.55
CA PRO A 81 5.52 9.38 -2.32
C PRO A 81 4.74 10.08 -3.45
N LEU A 82 4.87 9.56 -4.65
CA LEU A 82 4.05 9.89 -5.80
C LEU A 82 3.03 8.76 -5.97
N CYS A 83 1.75 9.01 -5.77
CA CYS A 83 0.73 7.96 -5.78
C CYS A 83 -0.14 8.02 -7.03
N GLU A 84 -0.66 6.86 -7.45
CA GLU A 84 -1.64 6.79 -8.53
C GLU A 84 -2.94 7.46 -8.08
N GLU A 85 -3.52 8.28 -8.93
CA GLU A 85 -4.85 8.84 -8.71
C GLU A 85 -5.93 7.80 -9.03
N GLU A 86 -5.72 7.05 -10.12
CA GLU A 86 -6.55 5.92 -10.51
C GLU A 86 -5.74 4.63 -10.44
N ILE A 87 -6.23 3.66 -9.68
CA ILE A 87 -5.54 2.39 -9.43
C ILE A 87 -5.23 1.67 -10.75
N GLY A 88 -3.97 1.27 -10.92
CA GLY A 88 -3.51 0.48 -12.07
C GLY A 88 -3.14 1.28 -13.31
N THR A 89 -3.26 2.60 -13.28
CA THR A 89 -2.91 3.45 -14.44
C THR A 89 -1.42 3.66 -14.61
N ARG A 90 -0.63 3.43 -13.55
CA ARG A 90 0.80 3.75 -13.46
C ARG A 90 1.14 5.22 -13.75
N LYS A 91 0.14 6.09 -13.59
CA LYS A 91 0.29 7.53 -13.60
C LYS A 91 0.31 8.01 -12.16
N PHE A 92 1.44 8.49 -11.72
CA PHE A 92 1.66 8.92 -10.35
C PHE A 92 1.50 10.43 -10.27
N LYS A 93 0.79 10.92 -9.28
CA LYS A 93 0.62 12.35 -9.04
C LYS A 93 1.66 12.85 -8.03
N SER A 94 2.25 13.97 -8.32
CA SER A 94 3.01 14.71 -7.31
C SER A 94 2.04 15.23 -6.24
N PRO A 95 2.31 15.03 -4.94
CA PRO A 95 1.47 15.57 -3.88
C PRO A 95 1.56 17.11 -3.74
N TYR A 96 2.39 17.76 -4.54
CA TYR A 96 2.61 19.19 -4.47
C TYR A 96 1.68 19.94 -5.42
N GLU A 97 0.62 20.50 -4.88
CA GLU A 97 -0.18 21.52 -5.55
C GLU A 97 0.63 22.79 -5.87
N ASN A 98 1.76 22.99 -5.16
CA ASN A 98 2.63 24.17 -5.25
C ASN A 98 4.00 23.86 -5.91
N ALA A 99 4.12 22.81 -6.71
CA ALA A 99 5.40 22.54 -7.41
C ALA A 99 5.68 23.55 -8.55
N ILE A 100 4.76 24.49 -8.79
CA ILE A 100 4.84 25.48 -9.83
C ILE A 100 4.59 26.84 -9.22
N ASP A 101 5.66 27.59 -9.05
CA ASP A 101 5.61 29.03 -8.80
C ASP A 101 5.46 29.75 -10.15
N GLY A 102 4.25 29.79 -10.66
CA GLY A 102 3.97 30.42 -11.95
C GLY A 102 2.50 30.84 -12.05
N SER A 103 2.26 31.93 -12.72
CA SER A 103 1.01 32.68 -12.83
C SER A 103 -0.16 31.94 -13.53
N TYR A 104 -0.08 30.66 -13.77
CA TYR A 104 -1.10 29.82 -14.40
C TYR A 104 -1.54 28.63 -13.54
N GLY A 105 -1.83 28.87 -12.27
CA GLY A 105 -2.53 27.93 -11.41
C GLY A 105 -1.76 26.65 -11.04
N ASN A 106 -2.06 26.15 -9.88
CA ASN A 106 -1.55 24.91 -9.31
C ASN A 106 -2.00 23.70 -10.15
N GLN A 107 -1.17 23.24 -11.07
CA GLN A 107 -1.42 22.00 -11.80
C GLN A 107 -0.52 20.89 -11.28
N SER A 108 -1.12 19.84 -10.72
CA SER A 108 -0.37 18.61 -10.45
C SER A 108 -0.05 17.93 -11.79
N TYR A 109 1.20 17.57 -12.00
CA TYR A 109 1.60 16.85 -13.19
C TYR A 109 1.65 15.37 -12.93
N ASP A 110 1.24 14.61 -13.96
CA ASP A 110 1.45 13.17 -13.97
C ASP A 110 2.95 12.89 -14.05
N VAL A 111 3.39 11.90 -13.30
CA VAL A 111 4.70 11.29 -13.40
C VAL A 111 4.52 9.84 -13.81
N VAL A 112 5.18 9.39 -14.86
CA VAL A 112 5.10 8.01 -15.32
C VAL A 112 6.47 7.34 -15.25
N LEU A 113 6.48 6.07 -14.84
CA LEU A 113 7.66 5.22 -14.94
C LEU A 113 7.63 4.50 -16.28
N ARG A 114 8.61 4.74 -17.13
CA ARG A 114 8.78 4.08 -18.43
C ARG A 114 9.98 3.15 -18.39
N GLU A 115 9.91 2.10 -19.18
CA GLU A 115 11.04 1.23 -19.47
C GLU A 115 11.26 1.20 -20.99
N GLU A 116 12.45 1.55 -21.42
CA GLU A 116 12.84 1.61 -22.82
C GLU A 116 14.27 1.08 -22.97
N ASN A 117 14.44 0.09 -23.83
CA ASN A 117 15.73 -0.56 -24.07
C ASN A 117 16.43 -1.05 -22.78
N GLY A 118 15.66 -1.58 -21.82
CA GLY A 118 16.18 -2.03 -20.53
C GLY A 118 16.55 -0.91 -19.55
N THR A 119 16.38 0.35 -19.93
CA THR A 119 16.62 1.51 -19.09
C THR A 119 15.30 2.04 -18.53
N LYS A 120 15.24 2.25 -17.23
CA LYS A 120 14.07 2.86 -16.57
C LYS A 120 14.25 4.35 -16.44
N LYS A 121 13.16 5.07 -16.68
CA LYS A 121 13.11 6.51 -16.58
C LYS A 121 11.80 6.97 -15.94
N MET A 122 11.86 8.06 -15.20
CA MET A 122 10.70 8.70 -14.57
C MET A 122 10.43 10.01 -15.31
N CYS A 123 9.28 10.11 -15.95
CA CYS A 123 8.99 11.16 -16.93
C CYS A 123 7.75 11.96 -16.56
N PHE A 124 7.74 13.22 -16.96
CA PHE A 124 6.57 14.09 -16.98
C PHE A 124 5.97 14.11 -18.40
N PRO A 125 4.89 13.34 -18.63
CA PRO A 125 4.27 13.26 -19.94
C PRO A 125 3.52 14.55 -20.28
N THR A 126 3.52 14.90 -21.58
CA THR A 126 2.67 15.94 -22.16
C THR A 126 1.94 15.37 -23.37
N TRP A 127 1.06 16.15 -23.99
CA TRP A 127 0.31 15.74 -25.18
C TRP A 127 1.18 15.57 -26.44
N ILE A 128 2.40 16.12 -26.46
CA ILE A 128 3.34 16.03 -27.58
C ILE A 128 4.59 15.18 -27.27
N GLY A 129 4.63 14.51 -26.08
CA GLY A 129 5.76 13.70 -25.63
C GLY A 129 6.11 13.97 -24.17
N ASP A 130 7.29 13.59 -23.74
CA ASP A 130 7.76 13.81 -22.38
C ASP A 130 8.47 15.17 -22.27
N ALA A 131 8.00 16.05 -21.38
CA ALA A 131 8.63 17.34 -21.16
C ALA A 131 10.01 17.22 -20.45
N TYR A 132 10.12 16.24 -19.56
CA TYR A 132 11.35 15.93 -18.83
C TYR A 132 11.34 14.47 -18.40
N CYS A 133 12.51 13.82 -18.44
CA CYS A 133 12.72 12.51 -17.86
C CYS A 133 14.02 12.50 -17.03
N LYS A 134 13.93 11.90 -15.85
CA LYS A 134 15.10 11.44 -15.11
C LYS A 134 15.40 10.02 -15.60
N GLU A 135 16.51 9.88 -16.28
CA GLU A 135 16.92 8.63 -16.95
C GLU A 135 17.87 7.77 -16.10
N ASN A 136 18.16 6.56 -16.60
CA ASN A 136 19.12 5.61 -16.03
C ASN A 136 18.78 5.20 -14.58
N LEU A 137 17.49 5.04 -14.27
CA LEU A 137 17.05 4.61 -12.97
C LEU A 137 17.27 3.14 -12.72
N THR A 138 17.73 2.82 -11.53
CA THR A 138 17.94 1.46 -11.04
C THR A 138 16.96 1.17 -9.89
N LYS A 139 16.90 -0.08 -9.42
CA LYS A 139 16.10 -0.46 -8.25
C LYS A 139 16.53 0.24 -6.95
N LYS A 140 17.69 0.90 -6.91
CA LYS A 140 18.17 1.67 -5.75
C LYS A 140 17.62 3.09 -5.73
N ASP A 141 17.16 3.58 -6.86
CA ASP A 141 16.73 4.97 -7.03
C ASP A 141 15.27 5.20 -6.63
N TYR A 142 14.48 4.13 -6.44
CA TYR A 142 13.10 4.23 -6.00
C TYR A 142 12.63 2.91 -5.41
N TYR A 143 11.51 2.96 -4.67
CA TYR A 143 10.77 1.77 -4.25
C TYR A 143 9.27 2.01 -4.38
N PHE A 144 8.52 0.92 -4.42
CA PHE A 144 7.06 0.98 -4.41
C PHE A 144 6.54 0.83 -2.99
N THR A 145 5.48 1.55 -2.69
CA THR A 145 4.70 1.41 -1.46
C THR A 145 3.21 1.45 -1.79
N LYS A 146 2.38 1.20 -0.80
CA LYS A 146 0.94 1.30 -0.91
C LYS A 146 0.44 2.35 0.07
N LYS A 147 -0.63 3.04 -0.28
CA LYS A 147 -1.35 3.96 0.59
C LYS A 147 -2.81 3.55 0.61
N LEU A 148 -3.36 3.37 1.80
CA LEU A 148 -4.80 3.17 1.98
C LEU A 148 -5.54 4.45 1.57
N VAL A 149 -6.47 4.34 0.63
CA VAL A 149 -7.26 5.48 0.12
C VAL A 149 -8.71 5.43 0.56
N GLU A 150 -9.24 4.23 0.79
CA GLU A 150 -10.61 4.04 1.22
C GLU A 150 -10.68 2.78 2.10
N ILE A 151 -11.24 2.93 3.29
CA ILE A 151 -11.59 1.77 4.12
C ILE A 151 -12.85 1.14 3.52
N GLU A 152 -12.84 -0.16 3.34
CA GLU A 152 -14.00 -0.87 2.81
C GLU A 152 -15.17 -0.76 3.80
N LYS A 153 -16.31 -0.26 3.31
CA LYS A 153 -17.54 -0.24 4.08
C LYS A 153 -17.90 -1.67 4.50
N ASP A 154 -18.39 -1.81 5.73
CA ASP A 154 -18.70 -3.10 6.33
C ASP A 154 -17.49 -4.00 6.65
N SER A 155 -16.24 -3.57 6.36
CA SER A 155 -15.06 -4.29 6.80
C SER A 155 -14.84 -4.13 8.30
N PHE A 156 -14.25 -5.18 8.89
CA PHE A 156 -13.84 -5.12 10.28
C PHE A 156 -12.39 -4.63 10.38
N GLN A 157 -12.20 -3.59 11.17
CA GLN A 157 -10.89 -3.24 11.68
C GLN A 157 -10.70 -3.98 13.01
N ARG A 158 -9.50 -4.50 13.22
CA ARG A 158 -9.10 -5.16 14.46
C ARG A 158 -7.94 -4.41 15.05
N VAL A 159 -8.04 -4.14 16.34
CA VAL A 159 -7.02 -3.39 17.07
C VAL A 159 -6.65 -4.15 18.33
N ILE A 160 -5.37 -4.22 18.62
CA ILE A 160 -4.85 -4.66 19.92
C ILE A 160 -4.07 -3.50 20.53
N GLU A 161 -4.41 -3.15 21.76
CA GLU A 161 -3.75 -2.12 22.56
C GLU A 161 -3.00 -2.77 23.70
N TYR A 162 -1.87 -2.19 24.07
CA TYR A 162 -1.14 -2.60 25.26
C TYR A 162 -1.77 -1.94 26.50
N ALA A 163 -2.20 -2.74 27.47
CA ALA A 163 -2.90 -2.27 28.67
C ALA A 163 -2.05 -2.37 29.96
N GLY A 164 -0.78 -2.74 29.84
CA GLY A 164 0.14 -2.81 30.96
C GLY A 164 0.58 -4.23 31.34
N LYS A 165 1.39 -4.32 32.41
CA LYS A 165 1.95 -5.61 32.86
C LYS A 165 1.99 -5.67 34.38
N LYS A 166 1.86 -6.90 34.92
CA LYS A 166 2.03 -7.19 36.35
C LYS A 166 2.85 -8.50 36.48
N GLY A 167 4.09 -8.40 36.94
CA GLY A 167 4.99 -9.55 36.94
C GLY A 167 5.26 -10.04 35.52
N SER A 168 5.03 -11.31 35.25
CA SER A 168 5.11 -11.91 33.90
C SER A 168 3.84 -11.76 33.08
N ILE A 169 2.72 -11.39 33.71
CA ILE A 169 1.41 -11.25 33.05
C ILE A 169 1.35 -9.91 32.30
N VAL A 170 1.09 -9.97 31.01
CA VAL A 170 0.87 -8.81 30.14
C VAL A 170 -0.60 -8.76 29.76
N LYS A 171 -1.20 -7.57 29.89
CA LYS A 171 -2.60 -7.30 29.59
C LYS A 171 -2.74 -6.55 28.29
N PHE A 172 -3.70 -6.98 27.48
CA PHE A 172 -4.05 -6.39 26.19
C PHE A 172 -5.56 -6.13 26.13
N ILE A 173 -5.93 -5.16 25.31
CA ILE A 173 -7.31 -4.89 24.93
C ILE A 173 -7.46 -5.15 23.44
N TYR A 174 -8.35 -6.06 23.08
CA TYR A 174 -8.75 -6.30 21.71
C TYR A 174 -10.05 -5.58 21.41
N SER A 175 -10.12 -4.86 20.32
CA SER A 175 -11.31 -4.15 19.85
C SER A 175 -11.57 -4.41 18.36
N GLU A 176 -12.87 -4.55 18.03
CA GLU A 176 -13.33 -4.56 16.64
C GLU A 176 -14.05 -3.25 16.33
N PHE A 177 -13.75 -2.67 15.20
CA PHE A 177 -14.43 -1.49 14.67
C PHE A 177 -15.14 -1.88 13.37
N LYS A 178 -16.30 -1.29 13.15
CA LYS A 178 -17.00 -1.33 11.89
C LYS A 178 -17.42 0.10 11.54
N ASP A 179 -17.10 0.54 10.32
CA ASP A 179 -17.37 1.90 9.84
C ASP A 179 -16.79 2.99 10.79
N ASP A 180 -15.55 2.79 11.25
CA ASP A 180 -14.83 3.62 12.23
C ASP A 180 -15.53 3.75 13.61
N MET A 181 -16.62 3.04 13.83
CA MET A 181 -17.30 2.99 15.13
C MET A 181 -16.88 1.76 15.93
N ALA A 182 -16.46 1.98 17.17
CA ALA A 182 -16.15 0.90 18.09
C ALA A 182 -17.42 0.07 18.36
N ARG A 183 -17.32 -1.24 18.16
CA ARG A 183 -18.39 -2.16 18.52
C ARG A 183 -18.20 -2.58 19.98
N GLY A 184 -18.86 -1.89 20.90
CA GLY A 184 -18.71 -2.12 22.35
C GLY A 184 -18.88 -3.58 22.79
N ALA A 185 -19.69 -4.37 22.07
CA ALA A 185 -19.87 -5.80 22.32
C ALA A 185 -18.64 -6.65 21.93
N PHE A 186 -17.68 -6.09 21.19
CA PHE A 186 -16.51 -6.79 20.66
C PHE A 186 -15.19 -6.25 21.23
N THR A 187 -15.22 -5.48 22.29
CA THR A 187 -14.05 -5.15 23.09
C THR A 187 -13.86 -6.20 24.18
N ARG A 188 -12.65 -6.76 24.25
CA ARG A 188 -12.28 -7.80 25.23
C ARG A 188 -10.89 -7.55 25.75
N GLU A 189 -10.76 -7.63 27.06
CA GLU A 189 -9.45 -7.76 27.70
C GLU A 189 -8.99 -9.21 27.66
N PHE A 190 -7.69 -9.43 27.46
CA PHE A 190 -7.04 -10.74 27.62
C PHE A 190 -5.65 -10.57 28.20
N GLU A 191 -5.18 -11.61 28.83
CA GLU A 191 -3.90 -11.65 29.52
C GLU A 191 -3.05 -12.81 28.99
N VAL A 192 -1.75 -12.61 28.97
CA VAL A 192 -0.76 -13.62 28.56
C VAL A 192 0.36 -13.66 29.60
N ASP A 193 0.71 -14.84 30.05
CA ASP A 193 1.90 -15.05 30.88
C ASP A 193 3.12 -15.27 29.99
N LEU A 194 4.08 -14.35 30.04
CA LEU A 194 5.31 -14.46 29.25
C LEU A 194 6.26 -15.56 29.75
N ASN A 195 6.00 -16.18 30.90
CA ASN A 195 6.72 -17.39 31.29
C ASN A 195 6.37 -18.61 30.42
N ASP A 196 5.17 -18.60 29.81
CA ASP A 196 4.72 -19.65 28.89
C ASP A 196 5.20 -19.44 27.45
N GLY A 197 5.82 -18.29 27.19
CA GLY A 197 6.34 -17.88 25.88
C GLY A 197 6.01 -16.44 25.54
N ASN A 198 6.69 -15.92 24.54
CA ASN A 198 6.56 -14.53 24.10
C ASN A 198 5.73 -14.35 22.83
N THR A 199 5.26 -15.44 22.23
CA THR A 199 4.38 -15.38 21.05
C THR A 199 2.93 -15.33 21.50
N VAL A 200 2.25 -14.28 21.10
CA VAL A 200 0.84 -14.04 21.40
C VAL A 200 0.00 -14.28 20.15
N ALA A 201 -1.05 -15.10 20.28
CA ALA A 201 -2.03 -15.35 19.21
C ALA A 201 -3.44 -15.09 19.74
N TYR A 202 -4.12 -14.10 19.21
CA TYR A 202 -5.48 -13.75 19.61
C TYR A 202 -6.33 -13.28 18.42
N LYS A 203 -7.50 -13.92 18.20
CA LYS A 203 -8.47 -13.54 17.14
C LYS A 203 -7.86 -13.39 15.74
N GLY A 204 -6.84 -14.21 15.43
CA GLY A 204 -6.16 -14.20 14.12
C GLY A 204 -5.05 -13.15 14.00
N CYS A 205 -4.77 -12.38 15.05
CA CYS A 205 -3.55 -11.58 15.17
C CYS A 205 -2.47 -12.43 15.83
N VAL A 206 -1.26 -12.43 15.27
CA VAL A 206 -0.09 -13.11 15.84
C VAL A 206 1.05 -12.12 15.90
N PHE A 207 1.67 -11.97 17.07
CA PHE A 207 2.81 -11.09 17.29
C PHE A 207 3.73 -11.65 18.37
N GLU A 208 4.95 -11.17 18.43
CA GLU A 208 5.95 -11.54 19.42
C GLU A 208 6.25 -10.34 20.33
N VAL A 209 6.27 -10.59 21.64
CA VAL A 209 6.70 -9.61 22.65
C VAL A 209 8.20 -9.73 22.83
N ILE A 210 8.98 -8.78 22.31
CA ILE A 210 10.44 -8.79 22.41
C ILE A 210 10.89 -8.23 23.76
N LYS A 211 10.24 -7.15 24.19
CA LYS A 211 10.54 -6.51 25.47
C LYS A 211 9.29 -5.79 25.96
N VAL A 212 9.06 -5.82 27.27
CA VAL A 212 7.90 -5.13 27.89
C VAL A 212 8.24 -4.63 29.27
N ASN A 213 7.75 -3.44 29.61
CA ASN A 213 7.75 -2.84 30.94
C ASN A 213 6.38 -2.23 31.23
N ASN A 214 6.19 -1.54 32.34
CA ASN A 214 4.86 -0.97 32.68
C ASN A 214 4.43 0.19 31.77
N ALA A 215 5.33 0.78 31.03
CA ALA A 215 5.04 1.93 30.16
C ALA A 215 5.02 1.56 28.68
N THR A 216 5.88 0.62 28.24
CA THR A 216 6.09 0.28 26.83
C THR A 216 6.18 -1.22 26.58
N ILE A 217 5.86 -1.59 25.39
CA ILE A 217 5.99 -2.93 24.84
C ILE A 217 6.64 -2.88 23.47
#